data_4972ef56f62b4b60fd4a0a5d3c3fb38f
#
_entry.id   4972ef56f62b4b60fd4a0a5d3c3fb38f
#
_cell.length_a   1.000
_cell.length_b   1.000
_cell.length_c   1.000
_cell.angle_alpha   90.00
_cell.angle_beta   90.00
_cell.angle_gamma   90.00
#
_symmetry.space_group_name_H-M   'P 1'
#
loop_
_entity.id
_entity.type
_entity.pdbx_description
1 polymer ?
#
loop_
_entity_poly.entity_id
_entity_poly.type
_entity_poly.pdbx_seq_one_letter_code
_entity_poly.pdbx_strand_id
1 'polypeptide(L)'
;MNQKKERGWKEIPRGGLILEAGNAAEYETGSWRTMRPIRDEEKCVHCLRCWIYCPDSAIMVEDGKVVGIDLEHCKGCGICAYECPPRVKAITMVLETEAAKNG
;
A
#
# COMPACT_ATOMS: atom_id res chain seq x y z
N MET A 1 -7.43 -1.91 14.84
CA MET A 1 -6.80 -3.19 15.13
C MET A 1 -7.82 -4.19 15.66
N ASN A 2 -7.74 -5.38 15.16
CA ASN A 2 -8.68 -6.42 15.58
C ASN A 2 -8.47 -6.81 17.04
N GLN A 3 -9.54 -6.72 17.81
CA GLN A 3 -9.49 -7.11 19.22
C GLN A 3 -9.92 -8.55 19.41
N LYS A 4 -9.36 -9.44 18.61
CA LYS A 4 -9.64 -10.86 18.77
C LYS A 4 -8.98 -11.36 20.04
N LYS A 5 -9.70 -12.17 20.78
CA LYS A 5 -9.15 -12.84 21.97
C LYS A 5 -7.96 -13.68 21.55
N GLU A 6 -6.88 -13.59 22.30
CA GLU A 6 -5.73 -14.44 22.06
C GLU A 6 -6.08 -15.89 22.30
N ARG A 7 -5.72 -16.75 21.35
CA ARG A 7 -5.99 -18.18 21.44
C ARG A 7 -4.73 -18.92 21.88
N GLY A 8 -4.91 -19.92 22.71
CA GLY A 8 -3.82 -20.79 23.11
C GLY A 8 -3.45 -21.75 22.00
N TRP A 9 -2.32 -22.44 22.18
CA TRP A 9 -1.80 -23.33 21.14
C TRP A 9 -2.75 -24.49 20.77
N LYS A 10 -3.59 -24.89 21.72
CA LYS A 10 -4.57 -25.95 21.45
C LYS A 10 -5.77 -25.48 20.61
N GLU A 11 -5.98 -24.17 20.53
CA GLU A 11 -7.13 -23.56 19.84
C GLU A 11 -6.81 -23.15 18.41
N ILE A 12 -5.52 -23.09 18.06
CA ILE A 12 -5.13 -22.69 16.70
C ILE A 12 -5.05 -23.90 15.79
N PRO A 13 -5.20 -23.70 14.47
CA PRO A 13 -5.04 -24.81 13.51
C PRO A 13 -3.63 -25.42 13.57
N ARG A 14 -3.53 -26.69 13.22
CA ARG A 14 -2.25 -27.37 13.17
C ARG A 14 -1.28 -26.65 12.23
N GLY A 15 -0.03 -26.49 12.68
CA GLY A 15 0.99 -25.79 11.90
C GLY A 15 0.83 -24.29 11.87
N GLY A 16 -0.11 -23.75 12.66
CA GLY A 16 -0.34 -22.30 12.66
C GLY A 16 -0.96 -21.76 11.38
N LEU A 17 -1.63 -22.63 10.63
CA LEU A 17 -2.25 -22.24 9.37
C LEU A 17 -3.37 -21.22 9.58
N ILE A 18 -3.45 -20.28 8.66
CA ILE A 18 -4.58 -19.35 8.59
C ILE A 18 -5.55 -19.91 7.57
N LEU A 19 -6.75 -20.26 8.02
CA LEU A 19 -7.74 -20.93 7.18
C LEU A 19 -8.64 -19.97 6.40
N GLU A 20 -8.67 -18.69 6.79
CA GLU A 20 -9.47 -17.68 6.11
C GLU A 20 -8.76 -17.23 4.83
N ALA A 21 -9.33 -17.53 3.68
CA ALA A 21 -8.74 -17.15 2.40
C ALA A 21 -8.71 -15.62 2.26
N GLY A 22 -7.57 -15.11 1.78
CA GLY A 22 -7.42 -13.69 1.47
C GLY A 22 -7.44 -12.75 2.68
N ASN A 23 -7.24 -13.27 3.88
CA ASN A 23 -7.31 -12.41 5.07
C ASN A 23 -6.16 -11.42 5.20
N ALA A 24 -5.13 -11.53 4.36
CA ALA A 24 -4.05 -10.54 4.33
C ALA A 24 -4.58 -9.13 4.01
N ALA A 25 -5.71 -9.04 3.32
CA ALA A 25 -6.34 -7.75 3.02
C ALA A 25 -6.77 -7.01 4.29
N GLU A 26 -7.00 -7.73 5.37
CA GLU A 26 -7.39 -7.14 6.65
C GLU A 26 -6.19 -6.74 7.51
N TYR A 27 -5.00 -7.19 7.15
CA TYR A 27 -3.79 -6.90 7.90
C TYR A 27 -3.16 -5.60 7.40
N GLU A 28 -3.37 -4.53 8.14
CA GLU A 28 -2.89 -3.20 7.78
C GLU A 28 -1.40 -3.05 8.07
N THR A 29 -0.58 -3.28 7.06
CA THR A 29 0.88 -3.23 7.19
C THR A 29 1.47 -1.87 6.77
N GLY A 30 0.62 -0.88 6.48
CA GLY A 30 1.05 0.45 6.08
C GLY A 30 1.92 1.16 7.13
N SER A 31 1.76 0.80 8.40
CA SER A 31 2.57 1.38 9.47
C SER A 31 4.05 0.99 9.39
N TRP A 32 4.40 0.00 8.58
CA TRP A 32 5.79 -0.44 8.43
C TRP A 32 6.65 0.51 7.60
N ARG A 33 6.03 1.42 6.84
CA ARG A 33 6.79 2.25 5.92
C ARG A 33 7.53 3.39 6.62
N THR A 34 8.67 3.76 6.05
CA THR A 34 9.47 4.90 6.47
C THR A 34 9.21 6.10 5.56
N MET A 35 8.99 5.82 4.28
CA MET A 35 8.70 6.82 3.26
C MET A 35 7.28 6.63 2.76
N ARG A 36 6.64 7.73 2.37
CA ARG A 36 5.26 7.70 1.85
C ARG A 36 5.24 8.27 0.43
N PRO A 37 4.60 7.61 -0.52
CA PRO A 37 4.41 8.18 -1.85
C PRO A 37 3.29 9.22 -1.82
N ILE A 38 3.54 10.35 -2.47
CA ILE A 38 2.55 11.41 -2.66
C ILE A 38 2.29 11.51 -4.15
N ARG A 39 1.05 11.35 -4.55
CA ARG A 39 0.66 11.40 -5.96
C ARG A 39 0.02 12.74 -6.30
N ASP A 40 0.48 13.36 -7.38
CA ASP A 40 -0.09 14.59 -7.91
C ASP A 40 -1.07 14.21 -9.03
N GLU A 41 -2.36 14.35 -8.78
CA GLU A 41 -3.39 13.96 -9.75
C GLU A 41 -3.29 14.73 -11.06
N GLU A 42 -2.87 15.99 -11.01
CA GLU A 42 -2.79 16.84 -12.19
C GLU A 42 -1.69 16.37 -13.14
N LYS A 43 -0.59 15.84 -12.61
CA LYS A 43 0.52 15.37 -13.42
C LYS A 43 0.33 13.95 -13.94
N CYS A 44 -0.51 13.16 -13.28
CA CYS A 44 -0.70 11.75 -13.59
C CYS A 44 -1.39 11.57 -14.95
N VAL A 45 -0.78 10.75 -15.80
CA VAL A 45 -1.34 10.45 -17.13
C VAL A 45 -2.00 9.06 -17.18
N HIS A 46 -2.14 8.42 -16.04
CA HIS A 46 -2.82 7.12 -15.90
C HIS A 46 -2.22 6.02 -16.77
N CYS A 47 -0.89 5.98 -16.86
CA CYS A 47 -0.18 4.95 -17.65
C CYS A 47 -0.18 3.59 -16.96
N LEU A 48 -0.57 3.52 -15.69
CA LEU A 48 -0.69 2.30 -14.88
C LEU A 48 0.63 1.57 -14.58
N ARG A 49 1.77 2.19 -14.84
CA ARG A 49 3.06 1.58 -14.53
C ARG A 49 3.22 1.34 -13.03
N CYS A 50 2.83 2.32 -12.21
CA CYS A 50 2.88 2.18 -10.75
C CYS A 50 2.01 1.03 -10.28
N TRP A 51 0.83 0.88 -10.87
CA TRP A 51 -0.09 -0.20 -10.54
C TRP A 51 0.50 -1.58 -10.87
N ILE A 52 1.14 -1.70 -12.04
CA ILE A 52 1.74 -2.97 -12.47
C ILE A 52 2.87 -3.41 -11.54
N TYR A 53 3.69 -2.46 -11.11
CA TYR A 53 4.90 -2.76 -10.34
C TYR A 53 4.74 -2.72 -8.83
N CYS A 54 3.59 -2.28 -8.32
CA CYS A 54 3.39 -2.22 -6.87
C CYS A 54 3.36 -3.63 -6.26
N PRO A 55 4.32 -3.98 -5.40
CA PRO A 55 4.39 -5.35 -4.84
C PRO A 55 3.24 -5.68 -3.90
N ASP A 56 2.59 -4.67 -3.32
CA ASP A 56 1.48 -4.87 -2.39
C ASP A 56 0.13 -4.58 -3.02
N SER A 57 0.10 -4.31 -4.31
CA SER A 57 -1.13 -3.94 -5.02
C SER A 57 -1.88 -2.80 -4.33
N ALA A 58 -1.11 -1.84 -3.82
CA ALA A 58 -1.65 -0.72 -3.06
C ALA A 58 -2.11 0.45 -3.94
N ILE A 59 -1.85 0.40 -5.23
CA ILE A 59 -2.33 1.43 -6.16
C ILE A 59 -3.75 1.09 -6.56
N MET A 60 -4.68 2.01 -6.29
CA MET A 60 -6.10 1.80 -6.59
C MET A 60 -6.43 2.33 -7.99
N VAL A 61 -7.10 1.50 -8.78
CA VAL A 61 -7.46 1.82 -10.17
C VAL A 61 -8.95 1.57 -10.37
N GLU A 62 -9.64 2.54 -10.98
CA GLU A 62 -11.03 2.40 -11.38
C GLU A 62 -11.19 2.93 -12.80
N ASP A 63 -11.91 2.18 -13.65
CA ASP A 63 -12.16 2.56 -15.04
C ASP A 63 -10.90 2.92 -15.82
N GLY A 64 -9.80 2.18 -15.57
CA GLY A 64 -8.54 2.41 -16.24
C GLY A 64 -7.77 3.63 -15.76
N LYS A 65 -8.19 4.25 -14.68
CA LYS A 65 -7.53 5.43 -14.13
C LYS A 65 -7.09 5.19 -12.69
N VAL A 66 -5.91 5.71 -12.36
CA VAL A 66 -5.42 5.65 -10.98
C VAL A 66 -6.25 6.63 -10.14
N VAL A 67 -6.83 6.12 -9.06
CA VAL A 67 -7.66 6.94 -8.17
C VAL A 67 -7.01 7.22 -6.82
N GLY A 68 -5.96 6.51 -6.46
CA GLY A 68 -5.28 6.76 -5.19
C GLY A 68 -4.32 5.65 -4.81
N ILE A 69 -3.80 5.77 -3.60
CA ILE A 69 -2.87 4.79 -3.02
C ILE A 69 -3.46 4.32 -1.70
N ASP A 70 -3.53 3.00 -1.54
CA ASP A 70 -4.01 2.39 -0.31
C ASP A 70 -2.90 2.42 0.74
N LEU A 71 -2.90 3.45 1.57
CA LEU A 71 -1.87 3.65 2.58
C LEU A 71 -1.95 2.66 3.73
N GLU A 72 -3.03 1.91 3.85
CA GLU A 72 -3.13 0.86 4.86
C GLU A 72 -2.24 -0.34 4.52
N HIS A 73 -1.90 -0.53 3.26
CA HIS A 73 -1.07 -1.64 2.81
C HIS A 73 0.23 -1.22 2.14
N CYS A 74 0.37 0.03 1.74
CA CYS A 74 1.58 0.55 1.10
C CYS A 74 2.79 0.46 2.03
N LYS A 75 3.89 -0.10 1.54
CA LYS A 75 5.13 -0.26 2.31
C LYS A 75 6.14 0.86 2.10
N GLY A 76 5.86 1.79 1.19
CA GLY A 76 6.78 2.89 0.90
C GLY A 76 8.05 2.45 0.20
N CYS A 77 7.98 1.40 -0.62
CA CYS A 77 9.16 0.84 -1.30
C CYS A 77 9.73 1.76 -2.38
N GLY A 78 8.95 2.73 -2.86
CA GLY A 78 9.40 3.69 -3.86
C GLY A 78 9.36 3.21 -5.30
N ILE A 79 8.94 1.97 -5.54
CA ILE A 79 8.89 1.43 -6.91
C ILE A 79 7.93 2.23 -7.78
N CYS A 80 6.77 2.61 -7.25
CA CYS A 80 5.80 3.40 -8.00
C CYS A 80 6.38 4.75 -8.45
N ALA A 81 7.11 5.42 -7.56
CA ALA A 81 7.75 6.68 -7.88
C ALA A 81 8.87 6.50 -8.91
N TYR A 82 9.61 5.41 -8.80
CA TYR A 82 10.69 5.09 -9.73
C TYR A 82 10.14 4.77 -11.13
N GLU A 83 9.06 4.01 -11.20
CA GLU A 83 8.48 3.59 -12.48
C GLU A 83 7.62 4.66 -13.14
N CYS A 84 7.20 5.67 -12.39
CA CYS A 84 6.49 6.80 -12.99
C CYS A 84 7.39 7.46 -14.03
N PRO A 85 6.90 7.68 -15.27
CA PRO A 85 7.76 8.25 -16.32
C PRO A 85 8.44 9.54 -15.86
N PRO A 86 9.75 9.71 -16.16
CA PRO A 86 10.47 10.92 -15.72
C PRO A 86 9.85 12.24 -16.20
N ARG A 87 9.14 12.22 -17.32
CA ARG A 87 8.44 13.39 -17.85
C ARG A 87 7.23 13.77 -17.00
N VAL A 88 6.65 12.78 -16.33
CA VAL A 88 5.42 12.96 -15.59
C VAL A 88 5.70 13.26 -14.12
N LYS A 89 6.50 12.43 -13.47
CA LYS A 89 6.85 12.52 -12.05
C LYS A 89 5.67 12.88 -11.16
N ALA A 90 4.58 12.14 -11.33
CA ALA A 90 3.37 12.39 -10.56
C ALA A 90 3.50 11.87 -9.12
N ILE A 91 4.45 10.97 -8.86
CA ILE A 91 4.63 10.37 -7.54
C ILE A 91 6.00 10.73 -7.00
N THR A 92 6.02 11.31 -5.80
CA THR A 92 7.26 11.63 -5.08
C THR A 92 7.22 10.96 -3.72
N MET A 93 8.39 10.60 -3.20
CA MET A 93 8.51 9.98 -1.88
C MET A 93 8.88 11.03 -0.86
N VAL A 94 8.19 11.05 0.26
CA VAL A 94 8.50 11.92 1.39
C VAL A 94 8.60 11.08 2.66
N LEU A 95 9.25 11.62 3.70
CA LEU A 95 9.32 10.92 4.98
C LEU A 95 7.92 10.78 5.57
N GLU A 96 7.64 9.62 6.15
CA GLU A 96 6.33 9.36 6.76
C GLU A 96 5.98 10.39 7.83
N THR A 97 6.97 10.79 8.62
CA THR A 97 6.77 11.78 9.67
C THR A 97 6.40 13.16 9.11
N GLU A 98 6.98 13.55 7.99
CA GLU A 98 6.65 14.81 7.32
C GLU A 98 5.28 14.76 6.67
N ALA A 99 4.95 13.65 6.05
CA ALA A 99 3.64 13.47 5.43
C ALA A 99 2.51 13.51 6.46
N ALA A 100 2.75 12.92 7.63
CA ALA A 100 1.76 12.92 8.71
C ALA A 100 1.49 14.32 9.24
N LYS A 101 2.50 15.20 9.22
CA LYS A 101 2.34 16.60 9.66
C LYS A 101 1.56 17.44 8.64
N ASN A 102 1.68 17.11 7.38
CA ASN A 102 1.09 17.90 6.29
C ASN A 102 -0.26 17.35 5.82
N GLY A 103 -0.65 16.24 6.33
CA GLY A 103 -1.84 15.65 5.84
C GLY A 103 -2.42 14.64 6.74
#